data_a7aa3aea74965bb95de3d1a41a21fab6
#
_entry.id   a7aa3aea74965bb95de3d1a41a21fab6
#
_cell.length_a   1.000
_cell.length_b   1.000
_cell.length_c   1.000
_cell.angle_alpha   90.00
_cell.angle_beta   90.00
_cell.angle_gamma   90.00
#
_symmetry.space_group_name_H-M   'P 1'
#
loop_
_entity.id
_entity.type
_entity.pdbx_description
1 polymer ?
#
loop_
_entity_poly.entity_id
_entity_poly.type
_entity_poly.pdbx_seq_one_letter_code
_entity_poly.pdbx_strand_id
1 'polypeptide(L)'
;MFSIYFQCPPPAYRKQAPLPTYPHTVPQIGHDAGKYEHRESDFWTCGFFPGSIYSLLERAVKYPRAIKIHSHPPQQLSDHLLKLGRHWSVAINQMSSRTDTHDMGFIVQPALQKDWELTGNPESLQSVVNAAYALASRWDDQVKAIRSWDVAINDRYSITDMETNFLVIIDSMCSEPPIP
;
A
#
# COMPACT_ATOMS: atom_id res chain seq x y z
N MET A 1 12.61 -8.87 22.23
CA MET A 1 11.70 -8.54 21.13
C MET A 1 10.30 -8.97 21.56
N PHE A 2 9.49 -8.07 22.12
CA PHE A 2 8.14 -8.42 22.61
C PHE A 2 7.17 -8.31 21.44
N SER A 3 6.79 -9.46 20.89
CA SER A 3 5.71 -9.55 19.90
C SER A 3 4.39 -9.43 20.68
N ILE A 4 3.75 -8.28 20.62
CA ILE A 4 2.41 -8.09 21.16
C ILE A 4 1.44 -8.59 20.09
N TYR A 5 1.09 -9.86 20.16
CA TYR A 5 0.02 -10.40 19.32
C TYR A 5 -1.32 -9.90 19.82
N PHE A 6 -1.97 -9.02 19.06
CA PHE A 6 -3.38 -8.79 19.20
C PHE A 6 -4.12 -10.06 18.79
N GLN A 7 -4.73 -10.76 19.75
CA GLN A 7 -5.72 -11.80 19.44
C GLN A 7 -7.02 -11.13 18.95
N CYS A 8 -6.97 -10.56 17.75
CA CYS A 8 -8.17 -10.13 17.08
C CYS A 8 -8.49 -11.20 16.01
N PRO A 9 -9.69 -11.80 15.99
CA PRO A 9 -10.04 -12.73 14.93
C PRO A 9 -9.89 -11.99 13.59
N PRO A 10 -9.38 -12.65 12.55
CA PRO A 10 -9.21 -12.04 11.25
C PRO A 10 -10.60 -11.56 10.78
N PRO A 11 -10.78 -10.27 10.48
CA PRO A 11 -12.00 -9.82 9.86
C PRO A 11 -12.05 -10.45 8.48
N ALA A 12 -13.16 -11.10 8.18
CA ALA A 12 -13.43 -11.52 6.82
C ALA A 12 -13.46 -10.26 5.94
N TYR A 13 -12.40 -9.99 5.18
CA TYR A 13 -12.35 -8.95 4.13
C TYR A 13 -13.51 -9.07 3.13
N ARG A 14 -14.19 -10.20 3.12
CA ARG A 14 -15.21 -10.60 2.13
C ARG A 14 -16.54 -9.88 2.19
N LYS A 15 -16.82 -8.98 3.16
CA LYS A 15 -18.17 -8.41 3.36
C LYS A 15 -18.31 -6.90 3.20
N GLN A 16 -17.23 -6.18 2.94
CA GLN A 16 -17.34 -4.74 2.68
C GLN A 16 -17.06 -4.47 1.21
N ALA A 17 -17.90 -3.66 0.59
CA ALA A 17 -17.63 -3.16 -0.76
C ALA A 17 -16.27 -2.45 -0.75
N PRO A 18 -15.41 -2.64 -1.77
CA PRO A 18 -14.16 -1.92 -1.87
C PRO A 18 -14.43 -0.42 -1.85
N LEU A 19 -13.56 0.33 -1.17
CA LEU A 19 -13.65 1.79 -1.18
C LEU A 19 -13.37 2.27 -2.60
N PRO A 20 -14.15 3.22 -3.10
CA PRO A 20 -14.09 3.58 -4.51
C PRO A 20 -12.79 4.28 -4.89
N THR A 21 -12.22 5.12 -4.00
CA THR A 21 -11.05 5.95 -4.33
C THR A 21 -10.24 6.33 -3.09
N TYR A 22 -8.96 6.69 -3.29
CA TYR A 22 -8.01 7.07 -2.27
C TYR A 22 -7.60 8.54 -2.41
N PRO A 23 -7.40 9.29 -1.30
CA PRO A 23 -6.88 10.63 -1.36
C PRO A 23 -5.45 10.63 -1.94
N HIS A 24 -5.18 11.52 -2.87
CA HIS A 24 -3.91 11.61 -3.60
C HIS A 24 -3.24 12.98 -3.39
N THR A 25 -3.78 14.03 -3.98
CA THR A 25 -3.22 15.38 -3.91
C THR A 25 -4.28 16.40 -3.46
N VAL A 26 -3.79 17.56 -3.04
CA VAL A 26 -4.64 18.71 -2.71
C VAL A 26 -4.15 19.91 -3.52
N PRO A 27 -4.90 20.36 -4.53
CA PRO A 27 -4.60 21.58 -5.25
C PRO A 27 -4.44 22.78 -4.29
N GLN A 28 -3.42 23.59 -4.52
CA GLN A 28 -3.15 24.75 -3.67
C GLN A 28 -3.82 26.03 -4.19
N ILE A 29 -4.20 26.03 -5.46
CA ILE A 29 -4.82 27.17 -6.16
C ILE A 29 -6.00 26.69 -7.01
N GLY A 30 -6.87 27.60 -7.40
CA GLY A 30 -8.03 27.33 -8.24
C GLY A 30 -9.31 26.97 -7.46
N HIS A 31 -10.35 26.57 -8.19
CA HIS A 31 -11.68 26.27 -7.62
C HIS A 31 -11.67 25.12 -6.59
N ASP A 32 -10.80 24.12 -6.80
CA ASP A 32 -10.71 22.92 -5.94
C ASP A 32 -9.56 22.99 -4.93
N ALA A 33 -9.02 24.20 -4.70
CA ALA A 33 -8.02 24.42 -3.67
C ALA A 33 -8.48 23.93 -2.30
N GLY A 34 -7.65 23.13 -1.64
CA GLY A 34 -7.93 22.57 -0.32
C GLY A 34 -8.83 21.33 -0.32
N LYS A 35 -9.29 20.84 -1.48
CA LYS A 35 -10.04 19.58 -1.60
C LYS A 35 -9.13 18.47 -2.08
N TYR A 36 -9.31 17.25 -1.55
CA TYR A 36 -8.57 16.09 -2.03
C TYR A 36 -9.00 15.68 -3.44
N GLU A 37 -8.02 15.53 -4.32
CA GLU A 37 -8.16 14.73 -5.53
C GLU A 37 -8.01 13.26 -5.16
N HIS A 38 -8.77 12.40 -5.81
CA HIS A 38 -8.82 10.97 -5.51
C HIS A 38 -8.33 10.14 -6.69
N ARG A 39 -7.75 8.96 -6.37
CA ARG A 39 -7.30 7.96 -7.35
C ARG A 39 -7.87 6.59 -7.00
N GLU A 40 -8.00 5.73 -8.02
CA GLU A 40 -8.39 4.33 -7.85
C GLU A 40 -7.28 3.54 -7.13
N SER A 41 -7.62 2.34 -6.66
CA SER A 41 -6.69 1.49 -5.88
C SER A 41 -5.47 1.00 -6.66
N ASP A 42 -5.48 1.10 -7.97
CA ASP A 42 -4.40 0.72 -8.88
C ASP A 42 -3.32 1.79 -9.04
N PHE A 43 -3.55 3.00 -8.51
CA PHE A 43 -2.60 4.11 -8.60
C PHE A 43 -1.52 4.00 -7.52
N TRP A 44 -0.27 4.29 -7.87
CA TRP A 44 0.90 4.04 -7.03
C TRP A 44 0.86 4.65 -5.62
N THR A 45 0.15 5.77 -5.40
CA THR A 45 0.07 6.42 -4.08
C THR A 45 -0.97 5.80 -3.14
N CYS A 46 -1.83 4.90 -3.61
CA CYS A 46 -3.00 4.44 -2.85
C CYS A 46 -2.64 3.70 -1.56
N GLY A 47 -1.50 3.00 -1.53
CA GLY A 47 -1.02 2.29 -0.35
C GLY A 47 -0.63 3.20 0.82
N PHE A 48 -0.23 4.44 0.55
CA PHE A 48 0.26 5.35 1.59
C PHE A 48 -0.83 5.84 2.53
N PHE A 49 -2.07 5.98 2.06
CA PHE A 49 -3.16 6.41 2.94
C PHE A 49 -3.47 5.37 4.04
N PRO A 50 -3.78 4.11 3.73
CA PRO A 50 -3.92 3.08 4.76
C PRO A 50 -2.59 2.83 5.51
N GLY A 51 -1.45 2.94 4.87
CA GLY A 51 -0.14 2.87 5.50
C GLY A 51 0.04 3.92 6.61
N SER A 52 -0.44 5.15 6.38
CA SER A 52 -0.44 6.21 7.40
C SER A 52 -1.31 5.86 8.60
N ILE A 53 -2.46 5.21 8.37
CA ILE A 53 -3.34 4.74 9.45
C ILE A 53 -2.64 3.67 10.29
N TYR A 54 -1.96 2.71 9.67
CA TYR A 54 -1.18 1.70 10.38
C TYR A 54 0.04 2.30 11.11
N SER A 55 0.66 3.34 10.57
CA SER A 55 1.73 4.06 11.26
C SER A 55 1.22 4.78 12.53
N LEU A 56 0.01 5.32 12.48
CA LEU A 56 -0.66 5.86 13.68
C LEU A 56 -1.02 4.76 14.68
N LEU A 57 -1.48 3.60 14.20
CA LEU A 57 -1.73 2.43 15.06
C LEU A 57 -0.43 1.95 15.73
N GLU A 58 0.65 1.82 14.96
CA GLU A 58 1.96 1.45 15.51
C GLU A 58 2.40 2.41 16.62
N ARG A 59 2.26 3.71 16.37
CA ARG A 59 2.55 4.75 17.37
C ARG A 59 1.66 4.63 18.60
N ALA A 60 0.36 4.38 18.43
CA ALA A 60 -0.58 4.23 19.54
C ALA A 60 -0.24 3.03 20.43
N VAL A 61 0.21 1.93 19.82
CA VAL A 61 0.61 0.70 20.50
C VAL A 61 1.97 0.85 21.19
N LYS A 62 2.98 1.36 20.49
CA LYS A 62 4.35 1.49 21.02
C LYS A 62 4.51 2.63 22.02
N TYR A 63 3.75 3.69 21.85
CA TYR A 63 3.85 4.92 22.67
C TYR A 63 2.49 5.42 23.16
N PRO A 64 1.75 4.64 23.96
CA PRO A 64 0.37 4.97 24.35
C PRO A 64 0.23 6.28 25.12
N ARG A 65 1.32 6.76 25.73
CA ARG A 65 1.35 8.06 26.44
C ARG A 65 1.58 9.27 25.54
N ALA A 66 2.03 9.05 24.29
CA ALA A 66 2.33 10.12 23.35
C ALA A 66 1.08 10.63 22.61
N ILE A 67 0.01 9.84 22.59
CA ILE A 67 -1.26 10.20 21.97
C ILE A 67 -2.30 10.38 23.08
N LYS A 68 -2.59 11.64 23.43
CA LYS A 68 -3.65 11.97 24.39
C LYS A 68 -4.89 12.36 23.62
N ILE A 69 -5.84 11.44 23.51
CA ILE A 69 -7.19 11.77 23.03
C ILE A 69 -8.07 11.85 24.27
N HIS A 70 -8.54 13.06 24.60
CA HIS A 70 -9.30 13.33 25.82
C HIS A 70 -10.63 12.57 25.92
N SER A 71 -11.13 12.01 24.80
CA SER A 71 -12.44 11.38 24.70
C SER A 71 -12.44 9.86 24.63
N HIS A 72 -11.28 9.20 24.48
CA HIS A 72 -11.25 7.74 24.28
C HIS A 72 -10.09 7.08 25.04
N PRO A 73 -10.31 5.92 25.68
CA PRO A 73 -9.23 5.10 26.23
C PRO A 73 -8.25 4.68 25.10
N PRO A 74 -6.95 4.53 25.40
CA PRO A 74 -5.93 4.15 24.40
C PRO A 74 -6.26 2.88 23.60
N GLN A 75 -6.87 1.89 24.25
CA GLN A 75 -7.28 0.65 23.60
C GLN A 75 -8.35 0.88 22.52
N GLN A 76 -9.35 1.73 22.81
CA GLN A 76 -10.40 2.05 21.82
C GLN A 76 -9.83 2.76 20.59
N LEU A 77 -8.82 3.60 20.75
CA LEU A 77 -8.12 4.25 19.65
C LEU A 77 -7.43 3.20 18.76
N SER A 78 -6.67 2.28 19.36
CA SER A 78 -5.97 1.23 18.63
C SER A 78 -6.94 0.32 17.87
N ASP A 79 -8.04 -0.08 18.49
CA ASP A 79 -9.08 -0.88 17.86
C ASP A 79 -9.75 -0.14 16.68
N HIS A 80 -9.97 1.16 16.85
CA HIS A 80 -10.54 2.00 15.79
C HIS A 80 -9.58 2.16 14.61
N LEU A 81 -8.31 2.46 14.87
CA LEU A 81 -7.29 2.58 13.83
C LEU A 81 -7.08 1.27 13.08
N LEU A 82 -7.09 0.13 13.78
CA LEU A 82 -6.99 -1.18 13.14
C LEU A 82 -8.19 -1.46 12.21
N LYS A 83 -9.41 -1.20 12.68
CA LYS A 83 -10.61 -1.35 11.85
C LYS A 83 -10.57 -0.44 10.62
N LEU A 84 -10.15 0.80 10.81
CA LEU A 84 -10.05 1.78 9.72
C LEU A 84 -8.96 1.37 8.71
N GLY A 85 -7.76 1.00 9.18
CA GLY A 85 -6.67 0.51 8.33
C GLY A 85 -7.11 -0.68 7.48
N ARG A 86 -7.75 -1.68 8.08
CA ARG A 86 -8.26 -2.85 7.37
C ARG A 86 -9.36 -2.51 6.37
N HIS A 87 -10.28 -1.61 6.73
CA HIS A 87 -11.31 -1.14 5.81
C HIS A 87 -10.70 -0.52 4.54
N TRP A 88 -9.71 0.34 4.68
CA TRP A 88 -9.02 0.97 3.56
C TRP A 88 -8.06 0.03 2.81
N SER A 89 -7.66 -1.08 3.41
CA SER A 89 -6.78 -2.08 2.77
C SER A 89 -7.51 -3.08 1.88
N VAL A 90 -8.85 -3.13 1.88
CA VAL A 90 -9.63 -4.13 1.11
C VAL A 90 -9.29 -4.10 -0.38
N ALA A 91 -9.34 -2.92 -1.01
CA ALA A 91 -9.03 -2.80 -2.43
C ALA A 91 -7.52 -2.92 -2.72
N ILE A 92 -6.66 -2.48 -1.79
CA ILE A 92 -5.20 -2.69 -1.88
C ILE A 92 -4.85 -4.18 -1.91
N ASN A 93 -5.51 -4.98 -1.09
CA ASN A 93 -5.32 -6.43 -1.07
C ASN A 93 -5.60 -7.07 -2.45
N GLN A 94 -6.64 -6.59 -3.14
CA GLN A 94 -7.00 -7.08 -4.48
C GLN A 94 -5.93 -6.74 -5.54
N MET A 95 -5.11 -5.71 -5.31
CA MET A 95 -4.02 -5.33 -6.23
C MET A 95 -2.79 -6.24 -6.12
N SER A 96 -2.67 -7.05 -5.07
CA SER A 96 -1.45 -7.79 -4.72
C SER A 96 -0.92 -8.75 -5.80
N SER A 97 -1.73 -9.12 -6.78
CA SER A 97 -1.36 -10.02 -7.88
C SER A 97 -1.13 -9.32 -9.23
N ARG A 98 -1.11 -7.99 -9.27
CA ARG A 98 -0.83 -7.25 -10.52
C ARG A 98 0.63 -7.44 -10.95
N THR A 99 0.83 -7.58 -12.26
CA THR A 99 2.16 -7.81 -12.86
C THR A 99 2.54 -6.79 -13.94
N ASP A 100 1.76 -5.73 -14.12
CA ASP A 100 1.91 -4.74 -15.19
C ASP A 100 2.69 -3.47 -14.78
N THR A 101 3.04 -3.36 -13.50
CA THR A 101 3.75 -2.21 -12.93
C THR A 101 4.74 -2.62 -11.85
N HIS A 102 5.80 -1.83 -11.67
CA HIS A 102 6.71 -1.95 -10.54
C HIS A 102 6.18 -1.32 -9.25
N ASP A 103 5.07 -0.56 -9.31
CA ASP A 103 4.50 0.19 -8.18
C ASP A 103 3.93 -0.70 -7.08
N MET A 104 4.00 -2.01 -7.22
CA MET A 104 3.45 -2.99 -6.26
C MET A 104 4.00 -2.80 -4.85
N GLY A 105 5.28 -2.41 -4.72
CA GLY A 105 5.87 -2.08 -3.43
C GLY A 105 5.17 -0.88 -2.77
N PHE A 106 4.87 0.17 -3.53
CA PHE A 106 4.18 1.37 -3.03
C PHE A 106 2.69 1.13 -2.74
N ILE A 107 2.03 0.31 -3.54
CA ILE A 107 0.61 0.00 -3.38
C ILE A 107 0.38 -0.92 -2.18
N VAL A 108 1.13 -2.01 -2.07
CA VAL A 108 0.82 -3.11 -1.14
C VAL A 108 1.58 -2.98 0.19
N GLN A 109 2.89 -2.73 0.14
CA GLN A 109 3.77 -2.81 1.30
C GLN A 109 3.42 -1.82 2.42
N PRO A 110 3.16 -0.52 2.18
CA PRO A 110 2.96 0.45 3.25
C PRO A 110 1.81 0.10 4.20
N ALA A 111 0.79 -0.59 3.70
CA ALA A 111 -0.38 -0.97 4.47
C ALA A 111 -0.32 -2.42 4.97
N LEU A 112 -0.14 -3.38 4.05
CA LEU A 112 -0.33 -4.80 4.37
C LEU A 112 0.86 -5.40 5.11
N GLN A 113 2.08 -4.94 4.86
CA GLN A 113 3.22 -5.34 5.68
C GLN A 113 3.05 -4.86 7.12
N LYS A 114 2.58 -3.63 7.31
CA LYS A 114 2.33 -3.09 8.65
C LYS A 114 1.18 -3.81 9.38
N ASP A 115 0.10 -4.17 8.68
CA ASP A 115 -0.95 -4.98 9.29
C ASP A 115 -0.40 -6.32 9.78
N TRP A 116 0.41 -7.00 8.96
CA TRP A 116 1.06 -8.24 9.37
C TRP A 116 2.02 -8.05 10.55
N GLU A 117 2.92 -7.06 10.49
CA GLU A 117 3.90 -6.80 11.54
C GLU A 117 3.23 -6.48 12.90
N LEU A 118 2.11 -5.77 12.88
CA LEU A 118 1.42 -5.34 14.10
C LEU A 118 0.43 -6.39 14.64
N THR A 119 -0.15 -7.21 13.78
CA THR A 119 -1.27 -8.08 14.15
C THR A 119 -1.04 -9.56 13.87
N GLY A 120 -0.01 -9.92 13.10
CA GLY A 120 0.21 -11.29 12.62
C GLY A 120 -0.80 -11.74 11.57
N ASN A 121 -1.50 -10.82 10.88
CA ASN A 121 -2.55 -11.17 9.90
C ASN A 121 -1.97 -11.95 8.70
N PRO A 122 -2.28 -13.25 8.55
CA PRO A 122 -1.71 -14.08 7.49
C PRO A 122 -2.19 -13.69 6.08
N GLU A 123 -3.38 -13.10 5.94
CA GLU A 123 -3.88 -12.64 4.64
C GLU A 123 -3.07 -11.44 4.14
N SER A 124 -2.69 -10.54 5.04
CA SER A 124 -1.84 -9.40 4.72
C SER A 124 -0.42 -9.86 4.34
N LEU A 125 0.15 -10.82 5.06
CA LEU A 125 1.43 -11.44 4.68
C LEU A 125 1.36 -12.08 3.29
N GLN A 126 0.31 -12.86 3.02
CA GLN A 126 0.15 -13.51 1.71
C GLN A 126 0.09 -12.48 0.57
N SER A 127 -0.56 -11.35 0.79
CA SER A 127 -0.63 -10.28 -0.21
C SER A 127 0.72 -9.61 -0.45
N VAL A 128 1.52 -9.41 0.59
CA VAL A 128 2.91 -8.92 0.46
C VAL A 128 3.76 -9.91 -0.33
N VAL A 129 3.64 -11.21 -0.04
CA VAL A 129 4.35 -12.27 -0.78
C VAL A 129 3.91 -12.32 -2.24
N ASN A 130 2.61 -12.20 -2.53
CA ASN A 130 2.12 -12.16 -3.90
C ASN A 130 2.68 -10.95 -4.67
N ALA A 131 2.70 -9.77 -4.05
CA ALA A 131 3.28 -8.57 -4.65
C ALA A 131 4.80 -8.73 -4.91
N ALA A 132 5.52 -9.38 -4.01
CA ALA A 132 6.93 -9.69 -4.20
C ALA A 132 7.16 -10.62 -5.41
N TYR A 133 6.35 -11.66 -5.56
CA TYR A 133 6.42 -12.52 -6.75
C TYR A 133 6.02 -11.78 -8.04
N ALA A 134 5.02 -10.90 -7.97
CA ALA A 134 4.64 -10.06 -9.11
C ALA A 134 5.80 -9.15 -9.55
N LEU A 135 6.53 -8.53 -8.60
CA LEU A 135 7.74 -7.75 -8.90
C LEU A 135 8.86 -8.64 -9.46
N ALA A 136 9.13 -9.79 -8.85
CA ALA A 136 10.16 -10.71 -9.30
C ALA A 136 9.91 -11.21 -10.73
N SER A 137 8.64 -11.37 -11.15
CA SER A 137 8.28 -11.78 -12.50
C SER A 137 8.60 -10.73 -13.58
N ARG A 138 8.91 -9.50 -13.18
CA ARG A 138 9.28 -8.39 -14.07
C ARG A 138 10.79 -8.27 -14.31
N TRP A 139 11.57 -9.16 -13.69
CA TRP A 139 13.01 -9.23 -13.91
C TRP A 139 13.33 -9.69 -15.32
N ASP A 140 14.30 -9.04 -15.95
CA ASP A 140 14.81 -9.40 -17.27
C ASP A 140 16.30 -9.76 -17.17
N ASP A 141 16.63 -10.98 -17.62
CA ASP A 141 17.99 -11.51 -17.53
C ASP A 141 18.98 -10.88 -18.53
N GLN A 142 18.50 -10.28 -19.61
CA GLN A 142 19.36 -9.62 -20.60
C GLN A 142 19.70 -8.20 -20.13
N VAL A 143 18.67 -7.46 -19.67
CA VAL A 143 18.82 -6.08 -19.21
C VAL A 143 19.39 -6.03 -17.78
N LYS A 144 19.21 -7.09 -16.99
CA LYS A 144 19.59 -7.17 -15.55
C LYS A 144 18.88 -6.12 -14.70
N ALA A 145 17.60 -5.92 -14.96
CA ALA A 145 16.75 -4.97 -14.25
C ALA A 145 15.31 -5.44 -14.18
N ILE A 146 14.54 -4.87 -13.23
CA ILE A 146 13.09 -5.02 -13.15
C ILE A 146 12.43 -4.00 -14.07
N ARG A 147 11.54 -4.44 -14.94
CA ARG A 147 10.75 -3.58 -15.82
C ARG A 147 9.78 -2.73 -15.00
N SER A 148 9.77 -1.41 -15.25
CA SER A 148 8.89 -0.49 -14.51
C SER A 148 7.44 -0.56 -14.98
N TRP A 149 7.18 -0.35 -16.26
CA TRP A 149 5.85 -0.43 -16.87
C TRP A 149 5.89 -1.18 -18.19
N ASP A 150 4.75 -1.74 -18.59
CA ASP A 150 4.59 -2.37 -19.89
C ASP A 150 4.34 -1.33 -20.98
N VAL A 151 3.63 -0.27 -20.62
CA VAL A 151 3.26 0.84 -21.49
C VAL A 151 3.53 2.17 -20.80
N ALA A 152 4.08 3.15 -21.52
CA ALA A 152 4.22 4.51 -21.05
C ALA A 152 3.85 5.50 -22.16
N ILE A 153 2.76 6.21 -21.94
CA ILE A 153 2.23 7.22 -22.88
C ILE A 153 2.13 8.55 -22.14
N ASN A 154 2.78 9.58 -22.68
CA ASN A 154 2.68 10.94 -22.20
C ASN A 154 2.93 11.93 -23.35
N ASP A 155 2.98 13.23 -23.06
CA ASP A 155 3.18 14.29 -24.05
C ASP A 155 4.53 14.22 -24.80
N ARG A 156 5.50 13.46 -24.31
CA ARG A 156 6.85 13.39 -24.88
C ARG A 156 7.11 12.09 -25.64
N TYR A 157 6.49 10.98 -25.22
CA TYR A 157 6.71 9.67 -25.80
C TYR A 157 5.48 8.77 -25.68
N SER A 158 5.38 7.85 -26.63
CA SER A 158 4.38 6.79 -26.65
C SER A 158 5.11 5.46 -26.84
N ILE A 159 5.30 4.72 -25.76
CA ILE A 159 5.99 3.43 -25.76
C ILE A 159 4.96 2.38 -25.41
N THR A 160 4.64 1.52 -26.38
CA THR A 160 3.60 0.48 -26.29
C THR A 160 4.11 -0.91 -26.65
N ASP A 161 5.34 -0.99 -27.17
CA ASP A 161 5.98 -2.25 -27.59
C ASP A 161 6.98 -2.71 -26.53
N MET A 162 6.72 -3.84 -25.94
CA MET A 162 7.55 -4.46 -24.90
C MET A 162 8.73 -5.26 -25.46
N GLU A 163 8.70 -5.64 -26.74
CA GLU A 163 9.75 -6.44 -27.36
C GLU A 163 10.98 -5.60 -27.68
N THR A 164 10.74 -4.37 -28.14
CA THR A 164 11.82 -3.44 -28.54
C THR A 164 12.17 -2.41 -27.48
N ASN A 165 11.33 -2.26 -26.46
CA ASN A 165 11.51 -1.26 -25.40
C ASN A 165 11.52 -1.89 -24.00
N PHE A 166 12.46 -1.45 -23.18
CA PHE A 166 12.52 -1.81 -21.77
C PHE A 166 12.51 -0.55 -20.92
N LEU A 167 11.41 -0.34 -20.17
CA LEU A 167 11.24 0.83 -19.30
C LEU A 167 11.76 0.55 -17.90
N VAL A 168 12.73 1.33 -17.45
CA VAL A 168 13.28 1.28 -16.09
C VAL A 168 13.38 2.70 -15.54
N ILE A 169 12.94 2.87 -14.30
CA ILE A 169 13.15 4.10 -13.54
C ILE A 169 13.76 3.78 -12.16
N ILE A 170 14.36 4.81 -11.55
CA ILE A 170 15.14 4.64 -10.32
C ILE A 170 14.31 4.17 -9.12
N ASP A 171 13.05 4.50 -9.06
CA ASP A 171 12.13 4.11 -7.99
C ASP A 171 11.78 2.62 -8.00
N SER A 172 12.15 1.85 -9.02
CA SER A 172 12.18 0.39 -8.93
C SER A 172 13.02 -0.11 -7.73
N MET A 173 14.05 0.63 -7.33
CA MET A 173 14.86 0.34 -6.14
C MET A 173 14.10 0.50 -4.82
N CYS A 174 13.04 1.29 -4.80
CA CYS A 174 12.22 1.54 -3.61
C CYS A 174 11.01 0.60 -3.51
N SER A 175 10.69 -0.10 -4.60
CA SER A 175 9.51 -0.95 -4.71
C SER A 175 9.79 -2.41 -4.33
N GLU A 176 11.06 -2.78 -4.18
CA GLU A 176 11.44 -4.14 -3.83
C GLU A 176 11.13 -4.41 -2.36
N PRO A 177 10.35 -5.47 -2.03
CA PRO A 177 10.23 -5.91 -0.66
C PRO A 177 11.60 -6.41 -0.17
N PRO A 178 11.93 -6.24 1.11
CA PRO A 178 13.12 -6.86 1.67
C PRO A 178 13.02 -8.38 1.46
N ILE A 179 13.94 -8.92 0.68
CA ILE A 179 14.09 -10.36 0.52
C ILE A 179 14.50 -10.91 1.89
N PRO A 180 13.80 -11.91 2.43
CA PRO A 180 14.15 -12.48 3.73
C PRO A 180 15.50 -13.19 3.72
#